data_ce69c70831dedff6e325edd16ac39015
#
_entry.id   ce69c70831dedff6e325edd16ac39015
#
_cell.length_a   1.000
_cell.length_b   1.000
_cell.length_c   1.000
_cell.angle_alpha   90.00
_cell.angle_beta   90.00
_cell.angle_gamma   90.00
#
_symmetry.space_group_name_H-M   'P 1'
#
loop_
_entity.id
_entity.type
_entity.pdbx_description
1 polymer ?
#
loop_
_entity_poly.entity_id
_entity_poly.type
_entity_poly.pdbx_seq_one_letter_code
_entity_poly.pdbx_strand_id
1 'polypeptide(L)'
;GAFVSGRVAAEHAMDYMKDIDHGDVDSDFINTERERLLAPLNNPNGIPHTQVEYKLRRFVNDYLQPPKSPKNMKIGLEKFIDYKNVLDELGARDPHELMRCMEIHFIRDCAEMAAKASLYRTESRWGLYHYRLDFPNRNDAEWMCNTIIKKSLENNEMTIFKEDLKPYLFDVNLNEEKYDVSVA
;
A
#
# COMPACT_ATOMS: atom_id res chain seq x y z
N GLY A 1 -20.17 -6.71 9.95
CA GLY A 1 -19.65 -5.68 9.09
C GLY A 1 -18.86 -4.60 9.81
N ALA A 2 -18.73 -3.45 9.18
CA ALA A 2 -17.84 -2.35 9.57
C ALA A 2 -18.00 -1.88 11.04
N PHE A 3 -19.21 -1.80 11.57
CA PHE A 3 -19.43 -1.39 12.97
C PHE A 3 -18.86 -2.38 13.99
N VAL A 4 -18.97 -3.68 13.72
CA VAL A 4 -18.45 -4.70 14.64
C VAL A 4 -16.91 -4.70 14.58
N SER A 5 -16.34 -4.67 13.40
CA SER A 5 -14.87 -4.62 13.25
C SER A 5 -14.27 -3.32 13.80
N GLY A 6 -14.95 -2.19 13.64
CA GLY A 6 -14.53 -0.92 14.24
C GLY A 6 -14.56 -0.95 15.77
N ARG A 7 -15.58 -1.54 16.38
CA ARG A 7 -15.65 -1.71 17.83
C ARG A 7 -14.51 -2.60 18.35
N VAL A 8 -14.32 -3.77 17.75
CA VAL A 8 -13.23 -4.69 18.12
C VAL A 8 -11.87 -4.02 17.98
N ALA A 9 -11.64 -3.31 16.89
CA ALA A 9 -10.39 -2.58 16.69
C ALA A 9 -10.17 -1.50 17.76
N ALA A 10 -11.22 -0.76 18.15
CA ALA A 10 -11.11 0.27 19.18
C ALA A 10 -10.82 -0.34 20.57
N GLU A 11 -11.50 -1.44 20.94
CA GLU A 11 -11.26 -2.14 22.22
C GLU A 11 -9.79 -2.63 22.29
N HIS A 12 -9.29 -3.27 21.24
CA HIS A 12 -7.88 -3.72 21.18
C HIS A 12 -6.89 -2.57 21.15
N ALA A 13 -7.19 -1.48 20.47
CA ALA A 13 -6.33 -0.29 20.45
C ALA A 13 -6.22 0.34 21.84
N MET A 14 -7.34 0.41 22.59
CA MET A 14 -7.34 0.92 23.96
C MET A 14 -6.49 0.05 24.89
N ASP A 15 -6.57 -1.28 24.75
CA ASP A 15 -5.76 -2.19 25.56
C ASP A 15 -4.27 -2.08 25.21
N TYR A 16 -3.94 -2.02 23.93
CA TYR A 16 -2.58 -1.81 23.45
C TYR A 16 -1.96 -0.51 23.96
N MET A 17 -2.73 0.59 23.98
CA MET A 17 -2.25 1.90 24.46
C MET A 17 -1.93 1.93 25.97
N LYS A 18 -2.48 1.01 26.77
CA LYS A 18 -2.16 0.98 28.22
C LYS A 18 -0.72 0.58 28.51
N ASP A 19 -0.13 -0.21 27.62
CA ASP A 19 1.21 -0.80 27.80
C ASP A 19 2.29 -0.05 27.03
N ILE A 20 1.93 1.04 26.32
CA ILE A 20 2.88 1.83 25.54
C ILE A 20 3.18 3.14 26.24
N ASP A 21 4.47 3.37 26.47
CA ASP A 21 4.97 4.68 26.87
C ASP A 21 4.96 5.60 25.64
N HIS A 22 4.28 6.74 25.77
CA HIS A 22 4.29 7.78 24.75
C HIS A 22 5.60 8.55 24.87
N GLY A 23 6.59 8.15 24.08
CA GLY A 23 7.83 8.88 23.98
C GLY A 23 7.64 10.34 23.55
N ASP A 24 8.58 11.18 23.89
CA ASP A 24 8.59 12.59 23.45
C ASP A 24 8.64 12.66 21.92
N VAL A 25 7.85 13.55 21.35
CA VAL A 25 7.86 13.78 19.91
C VAL A 25 9.01 14.73 19.59
N ASP A 26 9.89 14.31 18.70
CA ASP A 26 11.00 15.12 18.23
C ASP A 26 10.50 16.37 17.48
N SER A 27 10.81 17.54 18.03
CA SER A 27 10.40 18.82 17.47
C SER A 27 10.99 19.06 16.06
N ASP A 28 12.20 18.59 15.82
CA ASP A 28 12.86 18.75 14.52
C ASP A 28 12.20 17.88 13.46
N PHE A 29 11.77 16.67 13.85
CA PHE A 29 10.96 15.82 12.99
C PHE A 29 9.63 16.48 12.64
N ILE A 30 8.91 17.06 13.62
CA ILE A 30 7.65 17.77 13.38
C ILE A 30 7.85 18.93 12.39
N ASN A 31 8.89 19.74 12.60
CA ASN A 31 9.16 20.88 11.72
C ASN A 31 9.50 20.43 10.30
N THR A 32 10.34 19.43 10.15
CA THR A 32 10.69 18.85 8.84
C THR A 32 9.47 18.34 8.10
N GLU A 33 8.61 17.58 8.78
CA GLU A 33 7.38 17.06 8.17
C GLU A 33 6.38 18.18 7.83
N ARG A 34 6.28 19.19 8.67
CA ARG A 34 5.46 20.38 8.39
C ARG A 34 5.94 21.12 7.14
N GLU A 35 7.25 21.34 7.02
CA GLU A 35 7.84 21.99 5.86
C GLU A 35 7.57 21.16 4.58
N ARG A 36 7.80 19.85 4.65
CA ARG A 36 7.51 18.93 3.54
C ARG A 36 6.05 18.98 3.12
N LEU A 37 5.11 18.95 4.07
CA LEU A 37 3.68 18.97 3.78
C LEU A 37 3.23 20.30 3.17
N LEU A 38 3.82 21.42 3.60
CA LEU A 38 3.45 22.76 3.13
C LEU A 38 4.24 23.22 1.89
N ALA A 39 5.26 22.45 1.47
CA ALA A 39 6.12 22.80 0.33
C ALA A 39 5.35 23.19 -0.96
N PRO A 40 4.26 22.50 -1.35
CA PRO A 40 3.51 22.89 -2.56
C PRO A 40 2.91 24.30 -2.50
N LEU A 41 2.55 24.82 -1.31
CA LEU A 41 2.07 26.20 -1.15
C LEU A 41 3.17 27.25 -1.39
N ASN A 42 4.42 26.86 -1.15
CA ASN A 42 5.58 27.72 -1.42
C ASN A 42 5.99 27.70 -2.91
N ASN A 43 5.37 26.83 -3.71
CA ASN A 43 5.60 26.67 -5.14
C ASN A 43 4.31 26.81 -5.97
N PRO A 44 3.57 27.94 -5.89
CA PRO A 44 2.25 28.07 -6.52
C PRO A 44 2.23 27.95 -8.05
N ASN A 45 3.40 28.07 -8.70
CA ASN A 45 3.60 27.89 -10.14
C ASN A 45 4.21 26.53 -10.50
N GLY A 46 4.32 25.62 -9.55
CA GLY A 46 4.81 24.26 -9.74
C GLY A 46 3.87 23.41 -10.62
N ILE A 47 4.18 22.13 -10.73
CA ILE A 47 3.40 21.22 -11.56
C ILE A 47 2.00 21.07 -10.94
N PRO A 48 0.91 21.30 -11.72
CA PRO A 48 -0.44 21.13 -11.23
C PRO A 48 -0.73 19.68 -10.80
N HIS A 49 -1.37 19.50 -9.64
CA HIS A 49 -1.75 18.20 -9.11
C HIS A 49 -2.53 17.34 -10.12
N THR A 50 -3.46 17.95 -10.87
CA THR A 50 -4.26 17.25 -11.89
C THR A 50 -3.44 16.59 -12.98
N GLN A 51 -2.34 17.22 -13.39
CA GLN A 51 -1.45 16.68 -14.41
C GLN A 51 -0.69 15.45 -13.89
N VAL A 52 -0.19 15.51 -12.65
CA VAL A 52 0.56 14.41 -12.04
C VAL A 52 -0.36 13.24 -11.72
N GLU A 53 -1.55 13.53 -11.15
CA GLU A 53 -2.55 12.50 -10.85
C GLU A 53 -2.97 11.73 -12.10
N TYR A 54 -3.27 12.43 -13.19
CA TYR A 54 -3.64 11.78 -14.46
C TYR A 54 -2.55 10.85 -14.98
N LYS A 55 -1.32 11.33 -15.00
CA LYS A 55 -0.17 10.53 -15.46
C LYS A 55 0.07 9.31 -14.57
N LEU A 56 0.00 9.50 -13.25
CA LEU A 56 0.20 8.43 -12.27
C LEU A 56 -0.87 7.35 -12.39
N ARG A 57 -2.15 7.73 -12.45
CA ARG A 57 -3.27 6.77 -12.62
C ARG A 57 -3.17 6.00 -13.93
N ARG A 58 -2.86 6.70 -15.03
CA ARG A 58 -2.65 6.03 -16.31
C ARG A 58 -1.48 5.05 -16.25
N PHE A 59 -0.38 5.45 -15.67
CA PHE A 59 0.79 4.62 -15.49
C PHE A 59 0.48 3.35 -14.66
N VAL A 60 -0.23 3.50 -13.53
CA VAL A 60 -0.68 2.36 -12.71
C VAL A 60 -1.56 1.42 -13.54
N ASN A 61 -2.47 1.98 -14.35
CA ASN A 61 -3.31 1.19 -15.26
C ASN A 61 -2.48 0.39 -16.28
N ASP A 62 -1.49 1.01 -16.89
CA ASP A 62 -0.72 0.42 -17.99
C ASP A 62 0.26 -0.68 -17.51
N TYR A 63 0.79 -0.58 -16.28
CA TYR A 63 1.85 -1.45 -15.80
C TYR A 63 1.50 -2.36 -14.63
N LEU A 64 0.49 -2.02 -13.83
CA LEU A 64 0.21 -2.71 -12.56
C LEU A 64 -1.16 -3.41 -12.51
N GLN A 65 -2.03 -3.18 -13.50
CA GLN A 65 -3.32 -3.87 -13.56
C GLN A 65 -3.19 -5.34 -14.00
N PRO A 66 -4.16 -6.19 -13.62
CA PRO A 66 -4.27 -7.53 -14.18
C PRO A 66 -4.60 -7.51 -15.68
N PRO A 67 -4.04 -8.45 -16.45
CA PRO A 67 -3.13 -9.51 -16.05
C PRO A 67 -1.72 -9.00 -15.74
N LYS A 68 -1.21 -9.35 -14.56
CA LYS A 68 0.06 -8.82 -14.05
C LYS A 68 1.26 -9.56 -14.62
N SER A 69 2.15 -8.84 -15.28
CA SER A 69 3.42 -9.36 -15.78
C SER A 69 4.56 -8.95 -14.84
N PRO A 70 5.50 -9.85 -14.47
CA PRO A 70 6.65 -9.49 -13.65
C PRO A 70 7.51 -8.41 -14.31
N LYS A 71 7.62 -8.42 -15.63
CA LYS A 71 8.35 -7.39 -16.40
C LYS A 71 7.70 -6.03 -16.21
N ASN A 72 6.38 -5.92 -16.40
CA ASN A 72 5.67 -4.65 -16.27
C ASN A 72 5.71 -4.14 -14.83
N MET A 73 5.52 -5.02 -13.84
CA MET A 73 5.59 -4.63 -12.44
C MET A 73 6.98 -4.11 -12.03
N LYS A 74 8.07 -4.70 -12.56
CA LYS A 74 9.44 -4.20 -12.31
C LYS A 74 9.64 -2.81 -12.93
N ILE A 75 9.24 -2.61 -14.19
CA ILE A 75 9.24 -1.28 -14.82
C ILE A 75 8.43 -0.29 -13.99
N GLY A 76 7.27 -0.73 -13.49
CA GLY A 76 6.44 0.05 -12.59
C GLY A 76 7.17 0.50 -11.34
N LEU A 77 7.85 -0.40 -10.67
CA LEU A 77 8.61 -0.11 -9.45
C LEU A 77 9.77 0.87 -9.70
N GLU A 78 10.49 0.72 -10.82
CA GLU A 78 11.54 1.67 -11.22
C GLU A 78 10.97 3.07 -11.44
N LYS A 79 9.82 3.17 -12.11
CA LYS A 79 9.15 4.45 -12.36
C LYS A 79 8.66 5.16 -11.11
N PHE A 80 8.30 4.46 -10.04
CA PHE A 80 7.94 5.10 -8.77
C PHE A 80 9.10 5.88 -8.14
N ILE A 81 10.35 5.50 -8.44
CA ILE A 81 11.54 6.26 -8.01
C ILE A 81 11.56 7.62 -8.74
N ASP A 82 11.33 7.63 -10.06
CA ASP A 82 11.26 8.86 -10.84
C ASP A 82 10.12 9.78 -10.36
N TYR A 83 8.96 9.20 -9.99
CA TYR A 83 7.82 9.97 -9.48
C TYR A 83 8.10 10.72 -8.19
N LYS A 84 9.05 10.27 -7.34
CA LYS A 84 9.43 11.04 -6.14
C LYS A 84 9.88 12.45 -6.52
N ASN A 85 10.77 12.57 -7.52
CA ASN A 85 11.26 13.86 -7.97
C ASN A 85 10.14 14.74 -8.55
N VAL A 86 9.18 14.12 -9.26
CA VAL A 86 8.03 14.85 -9.82
C VAL A 86 7.10 15.38 -8.73
N LEU A 87 6.96 14.64 -7.61
CA LEU A 87 6.13 15.04 -6.48
C LEU A 87 6.74 16.24 -5.73
N ASP A 88 8.05 16.36 -5.70
CA ASP A 88 8.75 17.48 -5.08
C ASP A 88 8.56 18.80 -5.86
N GLU A 89 8.14 18.71 -7.14
CA GLU A 89 7.85 19.87 -7.99
C GLU A 89 6.37 20.28 -8.00
N LEU A 90 5.51 19.60 -7.22
CA LEU A 90 4.09 19.94 -7.14
C LEU A 90 3.89 21.38 -6.65
N GLY A 91 2.88 22.03 -7.20
CA GLY A 91 2.45 23.38 -6.81
C GLY A 91 1.01 23.39 -6.33
N ALA A 92 0.74 24.25 -5.34
CA ALA A 92 -0.61 24.51 -4.82
C ALA A 92 -0.82 26.01 -4.60
N ARG A 93 -1.94 26.53 -5.05
CA ARG A 93 -2.29 27.96 -4.93
C ARG A 93 -3.14 28.25 -3.68
N ASP A 94 -3.71 27.20 -3.11
CA ASP A 94 -4.59 27.28 -1.94
C ASP A 94 -4.57 25.96 -1.14
N PRO A 95 -5.17 25.92 0.07
CA PRO A 95 -5.24 24.73 0.89
C PRO A 95 -5.98 23.55 0.27
N HIS A 96 -6.94 23.81 -0.64
CA HIS A 96 -7.65 22.74 -1.35
C HIS A 96 -6.71 22.02 -2.34
N GLU A 97 -5.96 22.80 -3.13
CA GLU A 97 -4.95 22.22 -4.03
C GLU A 97 -3.83 21.54 -3.25
N LEU A 98 -3.44 22.06 -2.08
CA LEU A 98 -2.50 21.38 -1.19
C LEU A 98 -2.98 19.99 -0.79
N MET A 99 -4.25 19.86 -0.39
CA MET A 99 -4.84 18.57 -0.04
C MET A 99 -4.79 17.60 -1.24
N ARG A 100 -5.08 18.09 -2.45
CA ARG A 100 -4.98 17.29 -3.69
C ARG A 100 -3.53 16.86 -3.97
N CYS A 101 -2.56 17.69 -3.70
CA CYS A 101 -1.14 17.29 -3.79
C CYS A 101 -0.82 16.15 -2.81
N MET A 102 -1.31 16.23 -1.56
CA MET A 102 -1.11 15.16 -0.58
C MET A 102 -1.76 13.83 -1.00
N GLU A 103 -2.95 13.89 -1.60
CA GLU A 103 -3.61 12.68 -2.13
C GLU A 103 -2.75 11.95 -3.18
N ILE A 104 -1.98 12.67 -3.99
CA ILE A 104 -1.11 12.06 -5.01
C ILE A 104 0.03 11.27 -4.35
N HIS A 105 0.60 11.78 -3.26
CA HIS A 105 1.58 11.03 -2.48
C HIS A 105 0.98 9.69 -1.98
N PHE A 106 -0.24 9.72 -1.43
CA PHE A 106 -0.92 8.50 -0.98
C PHE A 106 -1.22 7.53 -2.12
N ILE A 107 -1.69 8.04 -3.26
CA ILE A 107 -1.96 7.21 -4.46
C ILE A 107 -0.66 6.51 -4.90
N ARG A 108 0.43 7.25 -4.98
CA ARG A 108 1.73 6.70 -5.35
C ARG A 108 2.20 5.64 -4.36
N ASP A 109 2.15 5.91 -3.07
CA ASP A 109 2.61 5.00 -2.03
C ASP A 109 1.77 3.72 -1.99
N CYS A 110 0.44 3.84 -2.07
CA CYS A 110 -0.46 2.69 -2.17
C CYS A 110 -0.18 1.84 -3.42
N ALA A 111 0.07 2.49 -4.56
CA ALA A 111 0.38 1.78 -5.80
C ALA A 111 1.75 1.08 -5.74
N GLU A 112 2.76 1.70 -5.14
CA GLU A 112 4.07 1.06 -4.92
C GLU A 112 3.96 -0.15 -3.99
N MET A 113 3.25 -0.02 -2.87
CA MET A 113 2.99 -1.14 -1.95
C MET A 113 2.25 -2.29 -2.65
N ALA A 114 1.20 -1.98 -3.41
CA ALA A 114 0.44 -2.97 -4.17
C ALA A 114 1.29 -3.68 -5.23
N ALA A 115 2.17 -2.95 -5.92
CA ALA A 115 3.09 -3.52 -6.90
C ALA A 115 4.12 -4.46 -6.25
N LYS A 116 4.73 -4.04 -5.16
CA LYS A 116 5.69 -4.85 -4.39
C LYS A 116 5.05 -6.12 -3.83
N ALA A 117 3.87 -6.00 -3.21
CA ALA A 117 3.12 -7.15 -2.71
C ALA A 117 2.72 -8.11 -3.84
N SER A 118 2.29 -7.57 -4.98
CA SER A 118 1.92 -8.38 -6.15
C SER A 118 3.12 -9.10 -6.77
N LEU A 119 4.29 -8.48 -6.78
CA LEU A 119 5.52 -9.09 -7.29
C LEU A 119 6.02 -10.19 -6.34
N TYR A 120 5.92 -9.96 -5.04
CA TYR A 120 6.31 -10.90 -4.00
C TYR A 120 5.44 -12.16 -3.99
N ARG A 121 4.11 -12.03 -4.20
CA ARG A 121 3.15 -13.13 -4.18
C ARG A 121 3.19 -13.91 -5.50
N THR A 122 3.71 -15.13 -5.46
CA THR A 122 3.95 -15.99 -6.64
C THR A 122 2.79 -16.97 -6.87
N GLU A 123 1.57 -16.46 -6.95
CA GLU A 123 0.35 -17.19 -7.30
C GLU A 123 -0.68 -16.26 -7.95
N SER A 124 -1.78 -16.80 -8.45
CA SER A 124 -3.00 -16.06 -8.80
C SER A 124 -4.11 -16.38 -7.81
N ARG A 125 -4.86 -15.34 -7.40
CA ARG A 125 -5.94 -15.47 -6.41
C ARG A 125 -6.99 -14.40 -6.62
N TRP A 126 -8.25 -14.69 -6.25
CA TRP A 126 -9.40 -13.80 -6.40
C TRP A 126 -9.66 -13.34 -7.84
N GLY A 127 -9.56 -14.28 -8.78
CA GLY A 127 -9.87 -14.03 -10.18
C GLY A 127 -8.99 -12.89 -10.75
N LEU A 128 -9.64 -11.90 -11.34
CA LEU A 128 -8.94 -10.80 -12.01
C LEU A 128 -8.19 -9.86 -11.07
N TYR A 129 -8.46 -9.86 -9.75
CA TYR A 129 -7.82 -8.89 -8.83
C TYR A 129 -6.33 -9.17 -8.64
N HIS A 130 -5.93 -10.44 -8.60
CA HIS A 130 -4.52 -10.82 -8.50
C HIS A 130 -4.23 -11.97 -9.48
N TYR A 131 -4.28 -11.67 -10.77
CA TYR A 131 -3.93 -12.62 -11.82
C TYR A 131 -2.51 -12.36 -12.33
N ARG A 132 -1.63 -13.33 -12.12
CA ARG A 132 -0.22 -13.34 -12.56
C ARG A 132 -0.05 -14.17 -13.81
N LEU A 133 0.58 -13.60 -14.86
CA LEU A 133 0.85 -14.33 -16.10
C LEU A 133 1.88 -15.45 -15.92
N ASP A 134 2.84 -15.26 -15.03
CA ASP A 134 3.91 -16.22 -14.72
C ASP A 134 3.50 -17.27 -13.68
N PHE A 135 2.46 -17.02 -12.88
CA PHE A 135 1.91 -17.91 -11.87
C PHE A 135 0.38 -17.94 -11.95
N PRO A 136 -0.20 -18.55 -13.02
CA PRO A 136 -1.64 -18.44 -13.27
C PRO A 136 -2.51 -19.24 -12.29
N ASN A 137 -1.93 -20.14 -11.50
CA ASN A 137 -2.66 -21.01 -10.59
C ASN A 137 -2.59 -20.51 -9.15
N ARG A 138 -3.62 -20.87 -8.39
CA ARG A 138 -3.66 -20.70 -6.93
C ARG A 138 -2.71 -21.70 -6.27
N ASN A 139 -2.01 -21.28 -5.21
CA ASN A 139 -1.07 -22.12 -4.46
C ASN A 139 -1.30 -21.94 -2.95
N ASP A 140 -2.27 -22.69 -2.41
CA ASP A 140 -2.63 -22.59 -0.99
C ASP A 140 -1.52 -23.14 -0.07
N ALA A 141 -0.73 -24.10 -0.54
CA ALA A 141 0.35 -24.68 0.26
C ALA A 141 1.38 -23.62 0.70
N GLU A 142 1.66 -22.64 -0.14
CA GLU A 142 2.63 -21.57 0.15
C GLU A 142 1.98 -20.22 0.49
N TRP A 143 0.74 -19.99 0.02
CA TRP A 143 0.15 -18.66 0.00
C TRP A 143 -1.17 -18.54 0.76
N MET A 144 -1.54 -19.53 1.58
CA MET A 144 -2.64 -19.37 2.55
C MET A 144 -2.16 -18.53 3.73
N CYS A 145 -1.76 -17.29 3.43
CA CYS A 145 -1.18 -16.35 4.38
C CYS A 145 -1.46 -14.90 3.97
N ASN A 146 -1.30 -13.98 4.91
CA ASN A 146 -1.27 -12.55 4.62
C ASN A 146 0.11 -12.16 4.09
N THR A 147 0.14 -11.22 3.14
CA THR A 147 1.37 -10.53 2.73
C THR A 147 1.42 -9.21 3.47
N ILE A 148 2.41 -9.04 4.33
CA ILE A 148 2.59 -7.86 5.16
C ILE A 148 3.72 -7.01 4.58
N ILE A 149 3.48 -5.70 4.52
CA ILE A 149 4.50 -4.70 4.18
C ILE A 149 4.70 -3.81 5.40
N LYS A 150 5.94 -3.66 5.81
CA LYS A 150 6.34 -2.73 6.87
C LYS A 150 7.44 -1.80 6.38
N LYS A 151 7.41 -0.56 6.85
CA LYS A 151 8.51 0.38 6.69
C LYS A 151 9.59 0.03 7.69
N SER A 152 10.82 -0.17 7.23
CA SER A 152 11.99 -0.30 8.11
C SER A 152 12.30 1.04 8.74
N LEU A 153 12.53 1.05 10.06
CA LEU A 153 12.94 2.26 10.79
C LEU A 153 14.42 2.58 10.59
N GLU A 154 15.23 1.59 10.17
CA GLU A 154 16.67 1.74 10.02
C GLU A 154 17.06 2.41 8.70
N ASN A 155 16.47 1.97 7.60
CA ASN A 155 16.84 2.40 6.25
C ASN A 155 15.68 3.02 5.45
N ASN A 156 14.52 3.20 6.08
CA ASN A 156 13.33 3.77 5.45
C ASN A 156 12.79 2.97 4.24
N GLU A 157 13.21 1.71 4.09
CA GLU A 157 12.80 0.82 3.01
C GLU A 157 11.55 0.00 3.38
N MET A 158 10.84 -0.49 2.38
CA MET A 158 9.72 -1.41 2.57
C MET A 158 10.22 -2.85 2.67
N THR A 159 9.98 -3.50 3.79
CA THR A 159 10.18 -4.95 3.97
C THR A 159 8.88 -5.68 3.74
N ILE A 160 8.94 -6.85 3.09
CA ILE A 160 7.78 -7.68 2.77
C ILE A 160 8.00 -9.09 3.33
N PHE A 161 6.98 -9.62 4.01
CA PHE A 161 7.02 -10.97 4.55
C PHE A 161 5.63 -11.61 4.59
N LYS A 162 5.60 -12.92 4.78
CA LYS A 162 4.38 -13.71 4.99
C LYS A 162 4.03 -13.73 6.46
N GLU A 163 2.73 -13.65 6.76
CA GLU A 163 2.18 -13.88 8.09
C GLU A 163 1.07 -14.92 7.98
N ASP A 164 1.20 -16.00 8.73
CA ASP A 164 0.25 -17.10 8.72
C ASP A 164 -1.12 -16.64 9.20
N LEU A 165 -2.17 -17.18 8.59
CA LEU A 165 -3.53 -16.95 9.03
C LEU A 165 -3.74 -17.64 10.38
N LYS A 166 -4.12 -16.85 11.38
CA LYS A 166 -4.54 -17.38 12.69
C LYS A 166 -6.06 -17.58 12.68
N PRO A 167 -6.55 -18.76 13.02
CA PRO A 167 -7.99 -18.94 13.20
C PRO A 167 -8.47 -18.13 14.41
N TYR A 168 -9.35 -17.16 14.18
CA TYR A 168 -9.84 -16.26 15.23
C TYR A 168 -10.99 -16.84 16.07
N LEU A 169 -11.68 -17.86 15.56
CA LEU A 169 -12.93 -18.34 16.16
C LEU A 169 -12.95 -19.83 16.49
N PHE A 170 -12.17 -20.65 15.81
CA PHE A 170 -12.11 -22.11 16.03
C PHE A 170 -10.72 -22.62 15.64
N ASP A 171 -10.29 -23.73 16.26
CA ASP A 171 -9.18 -24.54 15.77
C ASP A 171 -9.61 -25.21 14.45
N VAL A 172 -9.60 -24.46 13.36
CA VAL A 172 -9.88 -25.00 12.03
C VAL A 172 -8.62 -25.69 11.54
N ASN A 173 -8.68 -26.98 11.41
CA ASN A 173 -7.63 -27.73 10.73
C ASN A 173 -7.72 -27.47 9.24
N LEU A 174 -7.01 -26.44 8.76
CA LEU A 174 -7.02 -25.98 7.36
C LEU A 174 -6.52 -27.06 6.38
N ASN A 175 -5.98 -28.17 6.89
CA ASN A 175 -5.49 -29.28 6.07
C ASN A 175 -6.57 -30.34 5.75
N GLU A 176 -7.76 -30.26 6.34
CA GLU A 176 -8.78 -31.31 6.17
C GLU A 176 -9.95 -30.94 5.26
N GLU A 177 -10.17 -29.67 4.93
CA GLU A 177 -11.26 -29.30 4.04
C GLU A 177 -10.80 -29.06 2.61
N LYS A 178 -11.05 -30.04 1.77
CA LYS A 178 -11.15 -29.85 0.33
C LYS A 178 -12.39 -28.99 0.05
N TYR A 179 -12.24 -27.68 0.02
CA TYR A 179 -13.24 -26.83 -0.61
C TYR A 179 -13.21 -27.09 -2.12
N ASP A 180 -14.10 -27.95 -2.56
CA ASP A 180 -14.40 -28.13 -3.96
C ASP A 180 -15.13 -26.86 -4.43
N VAL A 181 -14.38 -25.87 -4.86
CA VAL A 181 -14.92 -24.66 -5.50
C VAL A 181 -15.04 -24.95 -6.99
N SER A 182 -15.79 -25.98 -7.34
CA SER A 182 -16.39 -26.09 -8.65
C SER A 182 -17.67 -25.26 -8.64
N VAL A 183 -17.56 -23.97 -8.70
CA VAL A 183 -18.69 -23.09 -8.99
C VAL A 183 -18.33 -22.22 -10.17
N ALA A 184 -18.98 -22.61 -11.26
CA ALA A 184 -19.40 -21.93 -12.48
C ALA A 184 -18.81 -20.54 -12.77
#